data_8815f00fb2f98befbfecd3df1ccde075
#
_entry.id   8815f00fb2f98befbfecd3df1ccde075
#
_cell.length_a   1.000
_cell.length_b   1.000
_cell.length_c   1.000
_cell.angle_alpha   90.00
_cell.angle_beta   90.00
_cell.angle_gamma   90.00
#
_symmetry.space_group_name_H-M   'P 1'
#
loop_
_entity.id
_entity.type
_entity.pdbx_description
1 polymer ?
#
loop_
_entity_poly.entity_id
_entity_poly.type
_entity_poly.pdbx_seq_one_letter_code
_entity_poly.pdbx_strand_id
1 'polypeptide(L)'
;MRAVRLLEVGKSLVNAEVPIPEIGPSDVSIRVRAAGICHSDAHYREGISEIDNLPVTLGHEVAGCVEKVGRDVVNVAPGDRVCVHYLVHCGECEFCARGLEQFCPSGQMIGRHRDGGYAEFIKVPAGNAFALPDEISFEVGAIMMCSSATALHALNKARLRSGESVAIFGFGGLGFSALQLARAFDCEDLYIVEINPAKLASIRKLGAVPIDAKRGDPVEQIKEATAGKGVDVSLELIGSAKTMRQCVLCLAPLGRAALVGLTREAMSIFPYTELINKEAEIIGVSDHLATELPTLLEFARGGKLRFPPETLRVVDLDAGQVNAALDALQHSIDHVRTVIVPKA
;
A
#
# COMPACT_ATOMS: atom_id res chain seq x y z
N MET A 1 27.90 1.66 2.99
CA MET A 1 26.81 0.70 2.79
C MET A 1 26.34 0.73 1.35
N ARG A 2 25.89 -0.42 0.84
CA ARG A 2 25.31 -0.49 -0.50
C ARG A 2 23.90 0.12 -0.48
N ALA A 3 23.53 0.80 -1.56
CA ALA A 3 22.22 1.36 -1.81
C ALA A 3 21.89 1.35 -3.31
N VAL A 4 20.62 1.37 -3.66
CA VAL A 4 20.13 1.56 -5.03
C VAL A 4 19.43 2.91 -5.08
N ARG A 5 19.98 3.85 -5.85
CA ARG A 5 19.60 5.27 -5.80
C ARG A 5 19.06 5.82 -7.11
N LEU A 6 18.14 6.74 -7.01
CA LEU A 6 17.69 7.60 -8.10
C LEU A 6 18.59 8.87 -8.09
N LEU A 7 19.36 9.07 -9.17
CA LEU A 7 20.20 10.25 -9.33
C LEU A 7 19.50 11.36 -10.11
N GLU A 8 18.63 10.98 -11.06
CA GLU A 8 17.93 11.88 -11.95
C GLU A 8 16.57 11.26 -12.31
N VAL A 9 15.50 12.07 -12.27
CA VAL A 9 14.16 11.66 -12.67
C VAL A 9 14.14 11.25 -14.15
N GLY A 10 13.40 10.20 -14.47
CA GLY A 10 13.32 9.62 -15.82
C GLY A 10 14.51 8.71 -16.17
N LYS A 11 15.42 8.45 -15.22
CA LYS A 11 16.56 7.55 -15.41
C LYS A 11 16.42 6.30 -14.54
N SER A 12 17.11 5.24 -14.95
CA SER A 12 17.24 4.02 -14.15
C SER A 12 17.97 4.30 -12.84
N LEU A 13 17.57 3.60 -11.80
CA LEU A 13 18.28 3.57 -10.53
C LEU A 13 19.70 2.97 -10.72
N VAL A 14 20.64 3.38 -9.90
CA VAL A 14 22.03 2.93 -9.95
C VAL A 14 22.47 2.33 -8.61
N ASN A 15 23.41 1.37 -8.66
CA ASN A 15 24.11 0.92 -7.46
C ASN A 15 25.07 2.02 -6.95
N ALA A 16 25.07 2.25 -5.65
CA ALA A 16 25.89 3.25 -5.01
C ALA A 16 26.45 2.75 -3.68
N GLU A 17 27.66 3.22 -3.35
CA GLU A 17 28.23 3.13 -2.01
C GLU A 17 28.01 4.46 -1.31
N VAL A 18 27.32 4.44 -0.16
CA VAL A 18 27.01 5.63 0.63
C VAL A 18 27.40 5.43 2.10
N PRO A 19 27.68 6.49 2.85
CA PRO A 19 27.89 6.37 4.30
C PRO A 19 26.68 5.73 5.00
N ILE A 20 26.92 4.99 6.07
CA ILE A 20 25.82 4.58 6.98
C ILE A 20 25.29 5.85 7.65
N PRO A 21 23.96 6.08 7.65
CA PRO A 21 23.40 7.31 8.21
C PRO A 21 23.71 7.46 9.70
N GLU A 22 24.19 8.62 10.11
CA GLU A 22 24.31 8.97 11.52
C GLU A 22 22.91 9.23 12.12
N ILE A 23 22.65 8.66 13.31
CA ILE A 23 21.39 8.82 14.02
C ILE A 23 21.43 10.00 14.99
N GLY A 24 20.33 10.74 15.06
CA GLY A 24 20.09 11.74 16.09
C GLY A 24 19.60 11.12 17.41
N PRO A 25 19.37 11.95 18.43
CA PRO A 25 18.93 11.47 19.76
C PRO A 25 17.63 10.67 19.76
N SER A 26 16.70 10.98 18.86
CA SER A 26 15.38 10.34 18.77
C SER A 26 15.23 9.42 17.56
N ASP A 27 16.33 9.14 16.85
CA ASP A 27 16.33 8.28 15.66
C ASP A 27 16.75 6.84 16.01
N VAL A 28 16.38 5.94 15.11
CA VAL A 28 16.89 4.56 15.09
C VAL A 28 17.55 4.26 13.76
N SER A 29 18.63 3.47 13.78
CA SER A 29 19.22 2.84 12.59
C SER A 29 18.68 1.43 12.52
N ILE A 30 18.12 1.06 11.37
CA ILE A 30 17.56 -0.26 11.11
C ILE A 30 18.40 -0.92 10.02
N ARG A 31 18.90 -2.13 10.29
CA ARG A 31 19.46 -3.02 9.27
C ARG A 31 18.30 -3.57 8.47
N VAL A 32 18.18 -3.17 7.21
CA VAL A 32 17.11 -3.60 6.32
C VAL A 32 17.23 -5.09 6.04
N ARG A 33 16.16 -5.81 6.28
CA ARG A 33 16.04 -7.24 5.98
C ARG A 33 15.13 -7.47 4.79
N ALA A 34 14.18 -6.57 4.55
CA ALA A 34 13.30 -6.58 3.40
C ALA A 34 12.84 -5.16 3.06
N ALA A 35 12.73 -4.86 1.76
CA ALA A 35 12.10 -3.64 1.25
C ALA A 35 11.17 -3.98 0.09
N GLY A 36 9.89 -3.62 0.21
CA GLY A 36 8.90 -3.83 -0.84
C GLY A 36 9.08 -2.87 -2.02
N ILE A 37 8.75 -3.33 -3.22
CA ILE A 37 8.70 -2.50 -4.44
C ILE A 37 7.25 -2.14 -4.73
N CYS A 38 6.95 -0.84 -4.78
CA CYS A 38 5.62 -0.28 -4.97
C CYS A 38 5.51 0.49 -6.29
N HIS A 39 4.29 0.64 -6.81
CA HIS A 39 4.01 1.52 -7.97
C HIS A 39 4.43 2.97 -7.73
N SER A 40 4.35 3.45 -6.49
CA SER A 40 4.82 4.80 -6.14
C SER A 40 6.30 5.00 -6.43
N ASP A 41 7.13 3.96 -6.24
CA ASP A 41 8.57 4.04 -6.56
C ASP A 41 8.80 4.17 -8.08
N ALA A 42 7.99 3.51 -8.91
CA ALA A 42 8.01 3.69 -10.36
C ALA A 42 7.57 5.11 -10.75
N HIS A 43 6.50 5.63 -10.12
CA HIS A 43 6.04 7.01 -10.34
C HIS A 43 7.10 8.05 -9.96
N TYR A 44 7.86 7.84 -8.87
CA TYR A 44 8.98 8.71 -8.48
C TYR A 44 10.10 8.62 -9.50
N ARG A 45 10.49 7.42 -9.92
CA ARG A 45 11.51 7.24 -10.95
C ARG A 45 11.16 7.95 -12.25
N GLU A 46 9.91 7.88 -12.68
CA GLU A 46 9.41 8.44 -13.95
C GLU A 46 9.04 9.92 -13.87
N GLY A 47 8.98 10.53 -12.67
CA GLY A 47 8.57 11.92 -12.49
C GLY A 47 7.07 12.16 -12.61
N ILE A 48 6.25 11.12 -12.53
CA ILE A 48 4.79 11.24 -12.46
C ILE A 48 4.41 11.88 -11.12
N SER A 49 5.10 11.52 -10.05
CA SER A 49 5.03 12.16 -8.74
C SER A 49 6.33 12.90 -8.47
N GLU A 50 6.23 14.11 -7.93
CA GLU A 50 7.37 14.99 -7.67
C GLU A 50 8.34 14.37 -6.64
N ILE A 51 9.62 14.58 -6.87
CA ILE A 51 10.72 14.31 -5.96
C ILE A 51 11.56 15.57 -5.82
N ASP A 52 11.71 16.07 -4.59
CA ASP A 52 12.38 17.35 -4.34
C ASP A 52 13.88 17.20 -4.07
N ASN A 53 14.30 16.05 -3.57
CA ASN A 53 15.68 15.82 -3.09
C ASN A 53 16.37 14.71 -3.88
N LEU A 54 17.19 15.07 -4.84
CA LEU A 54 18.05 14.14 -5.57
C LEU A 54 19.53 14.39 -5.20
N PRO A 55 20.35 13.34 -5.12
CA PRO A 55 20.03 11.93 -5.28
C PRO A 55 19.31 11.34 -4.06
N VAL A 56 18.36 10.40 -4.25
CA VAL A 56 17.60 9.76 -3.18
C VAL A 56 17.61 8.24 -3.29
N THR A 57 17.60 7.55 -2.17
CA THR A 57 17.34 6.12 -2.08
C THR A 57 15.83 5.90 -1.98
N LEU A 58 15.22 5.20 -2.95
CA LEU A 58 13.79 4.90 -2.92
C LEU A 58 13.46 3.78 -1.89
N GLY A 59 12.18 3.39 -1.83
CA GLY A 59 11.69 2.29 -1.00
C GLY A 59 11.12 2.77 0.33
N HIS A 60 9.79 2.80 0.40
CA HIS A 60 9.05 3.23 1.59
C HIS A 60 8.43 2.06 2.37
N GLU A 61 8.52 0.85 1.86
CA GLU A 61 8.03 -0.38 2.50
C GLU A 61 9.21 -1.13 3.11
N VAL A 62 9.44 -1.00 4.40
CA VAL A 62 10.68 -1.49 5.04
C VAL A 62 10.38 -2.34 6.27
N ALA A 63 11.09 -3.45 6.41
CA ALA A 63 11.21 -4.20 7.65
C ALA A 63 12.65 -4.64 7.89
N GLY A 64 13.05 -4.74 9.17
CA GLY A 64 14.41 -5.12 9.52
C GLY A 64 14.62 -5.26 11.01
N CYS A 65 15.88 -5.26 11.40
CA CYS A 65 16.28 -5.30 12.80
C CYS A 65 16.89 -3.96 13.21
N VAL A 66 16.52 -3.49 14.38
CA VAL A 66 17.14 -2.30 14.99
C VAL A 66 18.63 -2.58 15.21
N GLU A 67 19.49 -1.75 14.63
CA GLU A 67 20.95 -1.87 14.77
C GLU A 67 21.46 -0.96 15.89
N LYS A 68 20.98 0.29 15.92
CA LYS A 68 21.33 1.30 16.93
C LYS A 68 20.14 2.18 17.25
N VAL A 69 20.11 2.70 18.46
CA VAL A 69 19.10 3.64 18.93
C VAL A 69 19.76 4.93 19.44
N GLY A 70 19.10 6.06 19.22
CA GLY A 70 19.48 7.34 19.82
C GLY A 70 19.23 7.34 21.35
N ARG A 71 19.87 8.25 22.05
CA ARG A 71 19.86 8.29 23.53
C ARG A 71 18.47 8.53 24.16
N ASP A 72 17.55 9.13 23.41
CA ASP A 72 16.20 9.49 23.88
C ASP A 72 15.15 8.43 23.46
N VAL A 73 15.57 7.35 22.77
CA VAL A 73 14.68 6.29 22.29
C VAL A 73 14.37 5.32 23.43
N VAL A 74 13.08 5.05 23.66
CA VAL A 74 12.60 4.16 24.71
C VAL A 74 11.65 3.06 24.24
N ASN A 75 11.17 3.14 23.01
CA ASN A 75 10.13 2.24 22.47
C ASN A 75 10.68 1.00 21.75
N VAL A 76 11.96 0.99 21.38
CA VAL A 76 12.66 -0.12 20.72
C VAL A 76 14.10 -0.21 21.19
N ALA A 77 14.72 -1.37 21.05
CA ALA A 77 16.10 -1.67 21.44
C ALA A 77 16.89 -2.34 20.28
N PRO A 78 18.23 -2.30 20.29
CA PRO A 78 19.04 -3.06 19.34
C PRO A 78 18.69 -4.55 19.35
N GLY A 79 18.50 -5.12 18.16
CA GLY A 79 18.06 -6.50 17.95
C GLY A 79 16.57 -6.66 17.72
N ASP A 80 15.74 -5.69 18.08
CA ASP A 80 14.29 -5.76 17.86
C ASP A 80 13.96 -5.87 16.38
N ARG A 81 12.98 -6.72 16.08
CA ARG A 81 12.36 -6.84 14.75
C ARG A 81 11.35 -5.72 14.59
N VAL A 82 11.44 -4.95 13.50
CA VAL A 82 10.55 -3.81 13.25
C VAL A 82 10.11 -3.74 11.79
N CYS A 83 8.95 -3.13 11.58
CA CYS A 83 8.50 -2.59 10.29
C CYS A 83 8.33 -1.07 10.41
N VAL A 84 8.43 -0.37 9.29
CA VAL A 84 8.57 1.09 9.27
C VAL A 84 7.33 1.76 8.68
N HIS A 85 6.68 2.61 9.46
CA HIS A 85 5.70 3.56 8.95
C HIS A 85 6.41 4.67 8.17
N TYR A 86 6.07 4.85 6.90
CA TYR A 86 6.84 5.74 6.04
C TYR A 86 6.52 7.23 6.16
N LEU A 87 5.41 7.59 6.82
CA LEU A 87 5.06 8.99 7.05
C LEU A 87 5.76 9.51 8.31
N VAL A 88 6.73 10.38 8.11
CA VAL A 88 7.39 11.11 9.19
C VAL A 88 6.66 12.43 9.39
N HIS A 89 6.24 12.72 10.61
CA HIS A 89 5.41 13.87 10.95
C HIS A 89 5.93 14.61 12.20
N CYS A 90 5.49 15.85 12.45
CA CYS A 90 5.98 16.64 13.58
C CYS A 90 5.43 16.20 14.94
N GLY A 91 4.29 15.53 15.00
CA GLY A 91 3.64 15.09 16.23
C GLY A 91 2.82 16.18 16.98
N GLU A 92 2.95 17.47 16.63
CA GLU A 92 2.41 18.60 17.42
C GLU A 92 1.41 19.51 16.69
N CYS A 93 1.36 19.46 15.34
CA CYS A 93 0.42 20.28 14.58
C CYS A 93 -1.04 19.81 14.77
N GLU A 94 -1.99 20.63 14.34
CA GLU A 94 -3.42 20.31 14.48
C GLU A 94 -3.81 18.96 13.86
N PHE A 95 -3.19 18.59 12.72
CA PHE A 95 -3.45 17.30 12.06
C PHE A 95 -2.87 16.13 12.87
N CYS A 96 -1.61 16.25 13.33
CA CYS A 96 -0.98 15.24 14.16
C CYS A 96 -1.73 15.03 15.48
N ALA A 97 -2.16 16.11 16.14
CA ALA A 97 -2.94 16.04 17.36
C ALA A 97 -4.30 15.33 17.20
N ARG A 98 -4.81 15.27 15.96
CA ARG A 98 -6.05 14.57 15.58
C ARG A 98 -5.82 13.16 15.05
N GLY A 99 -4.56 12.67 14.99
CA GLY A 99 -4.20 11.39 14.38
C GLY A 99 -4.41 11.37 12.85
N LEU A 100 -4.16 12.49 12.19
CA LEU A 100 -4.28 12.70 10.75
C LEU A 100 -2.93 13.13 10.17
N GLU A 101 -1.86 12.42 10.54
CA GLU A 101 -0.48 12.75 10.25
C GLU A 101 -0.15 12.81 8.75
N GLN A 102 -0.93 12.16 7.90
CA GLN A 102 -0.79 12.22 6.44
C GLN A 102 -1.01 13.65 5.88
N PHE A 103 -1.62 14.53 6.67
CA PHE A 103 -1.82 15.95 6.33
C PHE A 103 -0.88 16.89 7.10
N CYS A 104 0.14 16.37 7.78
CA CYS A 104 1.11 17.19 8.50
C CYS A 104 1.81 18.16 7.54
N PRO A 105 1.78 19.51 7.77
CA PRO A 105 2.41 20.47 6.85
C PRO A 105 3.93 20.31 6.72
N SER A 106 4.61 19.76 7.73
CA SER A 106 6.03 19.43 7.73
C SER A 106 6.27 17.92 7.51
N GLY A 107 5.24 17.21 7.01
CA GLY A 107 5.31 15.78 6.76
C GLY A 107 6.35 15.42 5.71
N GLN A 108 7.06 14.32 5.93
CA GLN A 108 8.04 13.78 5.00
C GLN A 108 7.76 12.29 4.77
N MET A 109 7.95 11.85 3.54
CA MET A 109 7.86 10.43 3.19
C MET A 109 9.27 9.82 3.07
N ILE A 110 9.47 8.69 3.72
CA ILE A 110 10.62 7.83 3.53
C ILE A 110 10.59 7.30 2.09
N GLY A 111 11.74 7.28 1.40
CA GLY A 111 11.84 6.89 0.00
C GLY A 111 11.44 7.97 -1.01
N ARG A 112 11.07 9.16 -0.55
CA ARG A 112 10.77 10.32 -1.41
C ARG A 112 11.47 11.60 -0.94
N HIS A 113 11.13 12.08 0.26
CA HIS A 113 11.72 13.28 0.86
C HIS A 113 12.97 12.97 1.69
N ARG A 114 13.13 11.72 2.08
CA ARG A 114 14.26 11.16 2.83
C ARG A 114 14.67 9.84 2.20
N ASP A 115 15.93 9.43 2.40
CA ASP A 115 16.42 8.13 1.94
C ASP A 115 15.58 6.99 2.51
N GLY A 116 15.25 6.02 1.66
CA GLY A 116 14.40 4.86 1.92
C GLY A 116 15.15 3.56 2.07
N GLY A 117 14.40 2.46 1.94
CA GLY A 117 14.85 1.10 2.25
C GLY A 117 15.58 0.35 1.14
N TYR A 118 15.81 0.92 -0.05
CA TYR A 118 16.62 0.27 -1.07
C TYR A 118 18.11 0.40 -0.71
N ALA A 119 18.46 0.02 0.52
CA ALA A 119 19.79 0.09 1.10
C ALA A 119 19.97 -0.99 2.18
N GLU A 120 21.21 -1.19 2.65
CA GLU A 120 21.51 -2.10 3.76
C GLU A 120 21.05 -1.56 5.12
N PHE A 121 21.02 -0.23 5.28
CA PHE A 121 20.56 0.44 6.50
C PHE A 121 19.69 1.64 6.16
N ILE A 122 18.75 1.91 7.06
CA ILE A 122 17.91 3.11 7.01
C ILE A 122 17.88 3.79 8.38
N LYS A 123 17.80 5.12 8.36
CA LYS A 123 17.56 5.94 9.55
C LYS A 123 16.13 6.44 9.56
N VAL A 124 15.42 6.21 10.66
CA VAL A 124 14.05 6.70 10.85
C VAL A 124 13.87 7.26 12.25
N PRO A 125 12.93 8.19 12.50
CA PRO A 125 12.52 8.53 13.86
C PRO A 125 11.99 7.29 14.57
N ALA A 126 12.27 7.16 15.86
CA ALA A 126 11.86 5.97 16.65
C ALA A 126 10.34 5.75 16.64
N GLY A 127 9.55 6.81 16.57
CA GLY A 127 8.08 6.72 16.45
C GLY A 127 7.57 6.08 15.16
N ASN A 128 8.44 5.97 14.13
CA ASN A 128 8.12 5.30 12.88
C ASN A 128 8.45 3.79 12.87
N ALA A 129 9.11 3.28 13.91
CA ALA A 129 9.46 1.87 14.06
C ALA A 129 8.41 1.14 14.90
N PHE A 130 7.72 0.18 14.28
CA PHE A 130 6.68 -0.65 14.91
C PHE A 130 7.23 -2.06 15.09
N ALA A 131 7.02 -2.64 16.28
CA ALA A 131 7.43 -4.01 16.58
C ALA A 131 6.80 -5.00 15.60
N LEU A 132 7.62 -5.79 14.92
CA LEU A 132 7.18 -6.82 13.99
C LEU A 132 7.11 -8.17 14.72
N PRO A 133 5.92 -8.76 14.88
CA PRO A 133 5.76 -10.09 15.50
C PRO A 133 6.63 -11.16 14.84
N ASP A 134 7.13 -12.12 15.65
CA ASP A 134 8.02 -13.17 15.17
C ASP A 134 7.39 -14.09 14.12
N GLU A 135 6.07 -14.24 14.18
CA GLU A 135 5.28 -15.03 13.22
C GLU A 135 5.21 -14.41 11.81
N ILE A 136 5.56 -13.13 11.67
CA ILE A 136 5.53 -12.41 10.40
C ILE A 136 6.96 -12.31 9.85
N SER A 137 7.19 -12.79 8.62
CA SER A 137 8.49 -12.63 7.97
C SER A 137 8.79 -11.16 7.66
N PHE A 138 10.07 -10.80 7.48
CA PHE A 138 10.44 -9.43 7.13
C PHE A 138 9.87 -9.00 5.79
N GLU A 139 9.80 -9.91 4.81
CA GLU A 139 9.23 -9.64 3.50
C GLU A 139 7.75 -9.24 3.61
N VAL A 140 6.98 -10.00 4.38
CA VAL A 140 5.56 -9.70 4.63
C VAL A 140 5.44 -8.41 5.45
N GLY A 141 6.23 -8.25 6.51
CA GLY A 141 6.26 -7.04 7.33
C GLY A 141 6.53 -5.78 6.51
N ALA A 142 7.46 -5.85 5.54
CA ALA A 142 7.77 -4.72 4.67
C ALA A 142 6.58 -4.32 3.79
N ILE A 143 6.04 -5.26 2.99
CA ILE A 143 4.97 -4.95 2.03
C ILE A 143 3.66 -4.53 2.70
N MET A 144 3.42 -4.96 3.94
CA MET A 144 2.24 -4.55 4.70
C MET A 144 2.23 -3.04 5.00
N MET A 145 3.40 -2.42 5.13
CA MET A 145 3.53 -1.01 5.53
C MET A 145 3.10 0.00 4.46
N CYS A 146 2.72 -0.45 3.28
CA CYS A 146 2.05 0.39 2.28
C CYS A 146 0.77 -0.29 1.80
N SER A 147 0.87 -1.39 1.05
CA SER A 147 -0.29 -1.97 0.36
C SER A 147 -1.40 -2.45 1.30
N SER A 148 -1.05 -3.13 2.40
CA SER A 148 -2.05 -3.61 3.35
C SER A 148 -2.55 -2.50 4.26
N ALA A 149 -1.66 -1.61 4.71
CA ALA A 149 -2.03 -0.48 5.55
C ALA A 149 -2.98 0.49 4.81
N THR A 150 -2.69 0.82 3.55
CA THR A 150 -3.57 1.66 2.72
C THR A 150 -4.92 0.95 2.43
N ALA A 151 -4.92 -0.37 2.22
CA ALA A 151 -6.15 -1.13 2.05
C ALA A 151 -7.01 -1.11 3.33
N LEU A 152 -6.39 -1.26 4.52
CA LEU A 152 -7.09 -1.15 5.80
C LEU A 152 -7.67 0.25 5.99
N HIS A 153 -6.86 1.29 5.72
CA HIS A 153 -7.31 2.68 5.80
C HIS A 153 -8.51 2.94 4.87
N ALA A 154 -8.48 2.43 3.65
CA ALA A 154 -9.59 2.56 2.70
C ALA A 154 -10.89 1.93 3.22
N LEU A 155 -10.81 0.73 3.81
CA LEU A 155 -11.96 0.05 4.43
C LEU A 155 -12.48 0.82 5.65
N ASN A 156 -11.59 1.35 6.50
CA ASN A 156 -11.94 2.19 7.64
C ASN A 156 -12.60 3.51 7.19
N LYS A 157 -12.05 4.17 6.17
CA LYS A 157 -12.63 5.40 5.59
C LYS A 157 -14.00 5.15 4.98
N ALA A 158 -14.18 4.01 4.33
CA ALA A 158 -15.48 3.56 3.83
C ALA A 158 -16.42 3.11 4.96
N ARG A 159 -15.94 3.06 6.20
CA ARG A 159 -16.72 2.62 7.36
C ARG A 159 -17.33 1.24 7.15
N LEU A 160 -16.52 0.30 6.60
CA LEU A 160 -16.96 -1.06 6.32
C LEU A 160 -17.50 -1.74 7.59
N ARG A 161 -18.62 -2.44 7.46
CA ARG A 161 -19.28 -3.16 8.56
C ARG A 161 -19.39 -4.63 8.22
N SER A 162 -19.45 -5.47 9.25
CA SER A 162 -19.72 -6.90 9.11
C SER A 162 -20.98 -7.15 8.28
N GLY A 163 -20.92 -8.11 7.36
CA GLY A 163 -22.02 -8.50 6.49
C GLY A 163 -22.27 -7.61 5.28
N GLU A 164 -21.51 -6.51 5.10
CA GLU A 164 -21.62 -5.68 3.90
C GLU A 164 -20.92 -6.33 2.71
N SER A 165 -21.43 -6.04 1.51
CA SER A 165 -20.86 -6.47 0.23
C SER A 165 -19.81 -5.50 -0.27
N VAL A 166 -18.70 -6.01 -0.86
CA VAL A 166 -17.56 -5.18 -1.29
C VAL A 166 -17.17 -5.48 -2.73
N ALA A 167 -17.08 -4.43 -3.57
CA ALA A 167 -16.43 -4.51 -4.88
C ALA A 167 -15.02 -3.91 -4.81
N ILE A 168 -14.01 -4.62 -5.34
CA ILE A 168 -12.62 -4.16 -5.37
C ILE A 168 -12.17 -4.08 -6.83
N PHE A 169 -11.81 -2.89 -7.29
CA PHE A 169 -11.30 -2.65 -8.63
C PHE A 169 -9.78 -2.69 -8.62
N GLY A 170 -9.22 -3.75 -9.21
CA GLY A 170 -7.79 -4.06 -9.25
C GLY A 170 -7.36 -5.11 -8.24
N PHE A 171 -6.63 -6.12 -8.70
CA PHE A 171 -6.10 -7.23 -7.88
C PHE A 171 -4.57 -7.26 -7.91
N GLY A 172 -3.95 -6.12 -7.56
CA GLY A 172 -2.55 -5.98 -7.20
C GLY A 172 -2.33 -6.18 -5.71
N GLY A 173 -1.23 -5.64 -5.15
CA GLY A 173 -0.92 -5.74 -3.71
C GLY A 173 -2.02 -5.19 -2.80
N LEU A 174 -2.59 -4.03 -3.16
CA LEU A 174 -3.69 -3.42 -2.41
C LEU A 174 -4.96 -4.29 -2.48
N GLY A 175 -5.36 -4.73 -3.68
CA GLY A 175 -6.58 -5.53 -3.85
C GLY A 175 -6.49 -6.91 -3.20
N PHE A 176 -5.31 -7.54 -3.24
CA PHE A 176 -5.04 -8.78 -2.54
C PHE A 176 -5.19 -8.63 -1.01
N SER A 177 -4.67 -7.51 -0.47
CA SER A 177 -4.82 -7.17 0.95
C SER A 177 -6.26 -6.81 1.29
N ALA A 178 -6.91 -5.96 0.48
CA ALA A 178 -8.28 -5.51 0.70
C ALA A 178 -9.29 -6.67 0.76
N LEU A 179 -9.14 -7.68 -0.11
CA LEU A 179 -9.96 -8.89 -0.09
C LEU A 179 -9.86 -9.61 1.26
N GLN A 180 -8.64 -9.83 1.76
CA GLN A 180 -8.43 -10.55 3.03
C GLN A 180 -8.88 -9.72 4.23
N LEU A 181 -8.62 -8.41 4.20
CA LEU A 181 -9.05 -7.50 5.25
C LEU A 181 -10.58 -7.35 5.29
N ALA A 182 -11.26 -7.27 4.14
CA ALA A 182 -12.74 -7.27 4.12
C ALA A 182 -13.31 -8.54 4.79
N ARG A 183 -12.70 -9.70 4.58
CA ARG A 183 -13.05 -10.91 5.32
C ARG A 183 -12.74 -10.84 6.81
N ALA A 184 -11.64 -10.19 7.18
CA ALA A 184 -11.32 -9.96 8.59
C ALA A 184 -12.38 -9.10 9.29
N PHE A 185 -13.17 -8.31 8.53
CA PHE A 185 -14.36 -7.58 8.95
C PHE A 185 -15.66 -8.38 8.78
N ASP A 186 -15.58 -9.70 8.55
CA ASP A 186 -16.71 -10.61 8.36
C ASP A 186 -17.60 -10.26 7.15
N CYS A 187 -16.99 -9.79 6.05
CA CYS A 187 -17.65 -9.57 4.77
C CYS A 187 -17.39 -10.77 3.84
N GLU A 188 -18.45 -11.41 3.36
CA GLU A 188 -18.38 -12.62 2.52
C GLU A 188 -18.64 -12.33 1.04
N ASP A 189 -19.49 -11.35 0.73
CA ASP A 189 -19.89 -10.98 -0.63
C ASP A 189 -18.84 -10.05 -1.25
N LEU A 190 -17.79 -10.64 -1.83
CA LEU A 190 -16.62 -9.95 -2.38
C LEU A 190 -16.54 -10.12 -3.89
N TYR A 191 -16.58 -9.00 -4.63
CA TYR A 191 -16.53 -8.91 -6.10
C TYR A 191 -15.24 -8.23 -6.53
N ILE A 192 -14.38 -8.95 -7.27
CA ILE A 192 -13.05 -8.42 -7.62
C ILE A 192 -12.93 -8.20 -9.11
N VAL A 193 -12.81 -6.96 -9.52
CA VAL A 193 -12.66 -6.54 -10.92
C VAL A 193 -11.20 -6.65 -11.35
N GLU A 194 -10.94 -7.44 -12.38
CA GLU A 194 -9.58 -7.69 -12.89
C GLU A 194 -9.64 -7.99 -14.40
N ILE A 195 -8.50 -7.81 -15.09
CA ILE A 195 -8.34 -8.07 -16.53
C ILE A 195 -7.39 -9.25 -16.81
N ASN A 196 -6.59 -9.67 -15.83
CA ASN A 196 -5.63 -10.75 -15.98
C ASN A 196 -6.27 -12.12 -15.70
N PRO A 197 -6.29 -13.06 -16.67
CA PRO A 197 -6.92 -14.37 -16.49
C PRO A 197 -6.32 -15.21 -15.36
N ALA A 198 -5.00 -15.12 -15.12
CA ALA A 198 -4.34 -15.84 -14.03
C ALA A 198 -4.79 -15.31 -12.66
N LYS A 199 -4.92 -13.99 -12.53
CA LYS A 199 -5.44 -13.34 -11.31
C LYS A 199 -6.91 -13.65 -11.09
N LEU A 200 -7.74 -13.66 -12.15
CA LEU A 200 -9.15 -14.08 -12.05
C LEU A 200 -9.29 -15.52 -11.53
N ALA A 201 -8.41 -16.44 -11.95
CA ALA A 201 -8.38 -17.79 -11.41
C ALA A 201 -7.97 -17.83 -9.92
N SER A 202 -7.02 -16.99 -9.52
CA SER A 202 -6.60 -16.86 -8.11
C SER A 202 -7.71 -16.29 -7.22
N ILE A 203 -8.46 -15.30 -7.70
CA ILE A 203 -9.61 -14.72 -7.01
C ILE A 203 -10.65 -15.80 -6.66
N ARG A 204 -10.98 -16.69 -7.63
CA ARG A 204 -11.89 -17.83 -7.38
C ARG A 204 -11.38 -18.78 -6.30
N LYS A 205 -10.09 -19.12 -6.35
CA LYS A 205 -9.46 -19.99 -5.33
C LYS A 205 -9.51 -19.38 -3.94
N LEU A 206 -9.44 -18.05 -3.87
CA LEU A 206 -9.63 -17.31 -2.63
C LEU A 206 -11.12 -17.15 -2.25
N GLY A 207 -12.07 -17.72 -2.98
CA GLY A 207 -13.48 -17.73 -2.64
C GLY A 207 -14.20 -16.39 -2.86
N ALA A 208 -13.66 -15.48 -3.66
CA ALA A 208 -14.33 -14.25 -4.09
C ALA A 208 -14.88 -14.40 -5.51
N VAL A 209 -15.82 -13.55 -5.90
CA VAL A 209 -16.43 -13.53 -7.23
C VAL A 209 -15.54 -12.72 -8.18
N PRO A 210 -14.91 -13.33 -9.19
CA PRO A 210 -14.13 -12.60 -10.17
C PRO A 210 -15.04 -11.91 -11.19
N ILE A 211 -14.80 -10.64 -11.43
CA ILE A 211 -15.44 -9.82 -12.45
C ILE A 211 -14.42 -9.54 -13.55
N ASP A 212 -14.64 -10.13 -14.72
CA ASP A 212 -13.70 -10.02 -15.86
C ASP A 212 -14.03 -8.77 -16.70
N ALA A 213 -13.27 -7.70 -16.49
CA ALA A 213 -13.48 -6.43 -17.18
C ALA A 213 -13.14 -6.46 -18.68
N LYS A 214 -12.57 -7.58 -19.21
CA LYS A 214 -12.41 -7.81 -20.66
C LYS A 214 -13.65 -8.41 -21.31
N ARG A 215 -14.52 -9.05 -20.54
CA ARG A 215 -15.72 -9.73 -21.08
C ARG A 215 -16.98 -8.85 -21.08
N GLY A 216 -16.91 -7.66 -20.50
CA GLY A 216 -18.05 -6.76 -20.47
C GLY A 216 -17.88 -5.64 -19.45
N ASP A 217 -18.92 -4.84 -19.27
CA ASP A 217 -18.90 -3.78 -18.25
C ASP A 217 -18.89 -4.39 -16.83
N PRO A 218 -17.89 -4.10 -16.00
CA PRO A 218 -17.85 -4.56 -14.62
C PRO A 218 -19.07 -4.15 -13.80
N VAL A 219 -19.67 -3.00 -14.06
CA VAL A 219 -20.85 -2.51 -13.36
C VAL A 219 -22.04 -3.43 -13.59
N GLU A 220 -22.28 -3.81 -14.85
CA GLU A 220 -23.39 -4.72 -15.18
C GLU A 220 -23.14 -6.13 -14.62
N GLN A 221 -21.90 -6.63 -14.68
CA GLN A 221 -21.56 -7.93 -14.08
C GLN A 221 -21.77 -7.94 -12.56
N ILE A 222 -21.38 -6.86 -11.85
CA ILE A 222 -21.61 -6.73 -10.40
C ILE A 222 -23.10 -6.66 -10.11
N LYS A 223 -23.87 -5.87 -10.87
CA LYS A 223 -25.34 -5.79 -10.69
C LYS A 223 -26.01 -7.14 -10.93
N GLU A 224 -25.61 -7.88 -11.96
CA GLU A 224 -26.10 -9.23 -12.22
C GLU A 224 -25.80 -10.16 -11.03
N ALA A 225 -24.56 -10.17 -10.54
CA ALA A 225 -24.13 -10.98 -9.40
C ALA A 225 -24.83 -10.61 -8.08
N THR A 226 -25.30 -9.36 -7.95
CA THR A 226 -26.02 -8.85 -6.77
C THR A 226 -27.55 -8.79 -6.97
N ALA A 227 -28.10 -9.47 -7.98
CA ALA A 227 -29.53 -9.43 -8.32
C ALA A 227 -30.07 -7.98 -8.46
N GLY A 228 -29.28 -7.09 -9.07
CA GLY A 228 -29.62 -5.69 -9.33
C GLY A 228 -29.38 -4.71 -8.18
N LYS A 229 -29.00 -5.19 -7.00
CA LYS A 229 -28.82 -4.33 -5.79
C LYS A 229 -27.61 -3.43 -5.86
N GLY A 230 -26.48 -3.90 -6.43
CA GLY A 230 -25.17 -3.29 -6.29
C GLY A 230 -24.49 -3.68 -4.97
N VAL A 231 -23.39 -2.98 -4.62
CA VAL A 231 -22.58 -3.27 -3.42
C VAL A 231 -22.63 -2.12 -2.42
N ASP A 232 -22.42 -2.45 -1.14
CA ASP A 232 -22.42 -1.47 -0.04
C ASP A 232 -21.15 -0.62 -0.06
N VAL A 233 -19.99 -1.24 -0.39
CA VAL A 233 -18.69 -0.57 -0.47
C VAL A 233 -18.01 -0.92 -1.78
N SER A 234 -17.38 0.06 -2.41
CA SER A 234 -16.47 -0.19 -3.53
C SER A 234 -15.12 0.48 -3.28
N LEU A 235 -14.04 -0.20 -3.64
CA LEU A 235 -12.67 0.31 -3.55
C LEU A 235 -12.06 0.45 -4.94
N GLU A 236 -11.58 1.62 -5.28
CA GLU A 236 -10.84 1.87 -6.51
C GLU A 236 -9.34 1.93 -6.22
N LEU A 237 -8.59 0.95 -6.75
CA LEU A 237 -7.17 0.74 -6.45
C LEU A 237 -6.29 0.78 -7.72
N ILE A 238 -6.83 1.18 -8.87
CA ILE A 238 -6.15 1.19 -10.18
C ILE A 238 -5.63 2.58 -10.51
N GLY A 239 -6.43 3.61 -10.27
CA GLY A 239 -6.10 4.99 -10.60
C GLY A 239 -6.48 5.38 -12.03
N SER A 240 -7.71 5.12 -12.48
CA SER A 240 -8.23 5.65 -13.73
C SER A 240 -9.62 6.27 -13.54
N ALA A 241 -9.90 7.35 -14.25
CA ALA A 241 -11.21 8.02 -14.19
C ALA A 241 -12.37 7.07 -14.57
N LYS A 242 -12.11 6.11 -15.47
CA LYS A 242 -13.08 5.09 -15.88
C LYS A 242 -13.43 4.17 -14.71
N THR A 243 -12.44 3.59 -14.03
CA THR A 243 -12.67 2.66 -12.92
C THR A 243 -13.20 3.37 -11.69
N MET A 244 -12.78 4.61 -11.43
CA MET A 244 -13.35 5.46 -10.37
C MET A 244 -14.86 5.66 -10.58
N ARG A 245 -15.28 5.97 -11.81
CA ARG A 245 -16.70 6.09 -12.13
C ARG A 245 -17.44 4.77 -11.99
N GLN A 246 -16.85 3.66 -12.43
CA GLN A 246 -17.44 2.33 -12.29
C GLN A 246 -17.64 1.94 -10.82
N CYS A 247 -16.71 2.33 -9.92
CA CYS A 247 -16.88 2.19 -8.48
C CYS A 247 -18.15 2.88 -7.96
N VAL A 248 -18.46 4.08 -8.45
CA VAL A 248 -19.68 4.80 -8.04
C VAL A 248 -20.93 4.15 -8.64
N LEU A 249 -20.87 3.72 -9.90
CA LEU A 249 -22.02 3.16 -10.62
C LEU A 249 -22.49 1.80 -10.08
N CYS A 250 -21.58 0.99 -9.54
CA CYS A 250 -21.89 -0.32 -8.98
C CYS A 250 -22.45 -0.29 -7.55
N LEU A 251 -22.54 0.89 -6.92
CA LEU A 251 -23.04 1.03 -5.55
C LEU A 251 -24.54 0.74 -5.44
N ALA A 252 -24.91 0.10 -4.36
CA ALA A 252 -26.28 0.04 -3.84
C ALA A 252 -26.73 1.41 -3.29
N PRO A 253 -28.00 1.62 -2.97
CA PRO A 253 -28.44 2.76 -2.15
C PRO A 253 -27.65 2.83 -0.84
N LEU A 254 -27.24 4.05 -0.43
CA LEU A 254 -26.38 4.35 0.73
C LEU A 254 -24.93 3.78 0.60
N GLY A 255 -24.55 3.34 -0.58
CA GLY A 255 -23.23 2.78 -0.83
C GLY A 255 -22.11 3.83 -0.80
N ARG A 256 -20.88 3.38 -0.57
CA ARG A 256 -19.68 4.24 -0.40
C ARG A 256 -18.57 3.79 -1.33
N ALA A 257 -18.13 4.69 -2.22
CA ALA A 257 -16.98 4.47 -3.10
C ALA A 257 -15.73 5.11 -2.49
N ALA A 258 -14.73 4.33 -2.11
CA ALA A 258 -13.44 4.80 -1.63
C ALA A 258 -12.44 4.81 -2.79
N LEU A 259 -11.94 5.99 -3.15
CA LEU A 259 -11.00 6.22 -4.25
C LEU A 259 -9.59 6.35 -3.69
N VAL A 260 -8.72 5.40 -4.03
CA VAL A 260 -7.35 5.26 -3.54
C VAL A 260 -6.33 5.43 -4.67
N GLY A 261 -6.64 4.90 -5.85
CA GLY A 261 -5.77 4.96 -7.02
C GLY A 261 -5.50 6.40 -7.47
N LEU A 262 -4.29 6.68 -7.95
CA LEU A 262 -3.86 8.03 -8.32
C LEU A 262 -4.08 8.26 -9.82
N THR A 263 -4.75 9.37 -10.17
CA THR A 263 -4.91 9.83 -11.56
C THR A 263 -4.96 11.36 -11.65
N ARG A 264 -4.55 11.90 -12.80
CA ARG A 264 -4.75 13.31 -13.16
C ARG A 264 -5.96 13.50 -14.08
N GLU A 265 -6.65 12.43 -14.45
CA GLU A 265 -7.83 12.46 -15.30
C GLU A 265 -9.05 12.97 -14.53
N ALA A 266 -9.89 13.75 -15.19
CA ALA A 266 -11.17 14.17 -14.62
C ALA A 266 -12.19 13.04 -14.69
N MET A 267 -12.87 12.76 -13.57
CA MET A 267 -14.00 11.84 -13.50
C MET A 267 -15.32 12.62 -13.68
N SER A 268 -16.15 12.20 -14.63
CA SER A 268 -17.47 12.78 -14.85
C SER A 268 -18.55 11.97 -14.12
N ILE A 269 -19.46 12.66 -13.42
CA ILE A 269 -20.57 12.07 -12.68
C ILE A 269 -21.84 12.85 -13.00
N PHE A 270 -22.97 12.14 -13.13
CA PHE A 270 -24.31 12.72 -13.19
C PHE A 270 -24.91 12.75 -11.77
N PRO A 271 -24.84 13.88 -11.04
CA PRO A 271 -25.15 13.90 -9.61
C PRO A 271 -26.53 13.35 -9.25
N TYR A 272 -27.55 13.71 -10.02
CA TYR A 272 -28.92 13.30 -9.73
C TYR A 272 -29.11 11.76 -9.77
N THR A 273 -28.70 11.15 -10.87
CA THR A 273 -28.96 9.72 -11.11
C THR A 273 -27.93 8.79 -10.48
N GLU A 274 -26.68 9.24 -10.33
CA GLU A 274 -25.57 8.40 -9.89
C GLU A 274 -25.24 8.53 -8.39
N LEU A 275 -25.62 9.67 -7.75
CA LEU A 275 -25.40 9.93 -6.34
C LEU A 275 -26.69 10.20 -5.55
N ILE A 276 -27.44 11.27 -5.92
CA ILE A 276 -28.55 11.77 -5.11
C ILE A 276 -29.66 10.71 -4.96
N ASN A 277 -30.05 10.03 -6.06
CA ASN A 277 -31.09 8.99 -6.02
C ASN A 277 -30.72 7.76 -5.18
N LYS A 278 -29.44 7.59 -4.87
CA LYS A 278 -28.92 6.50 -4.05
C LYS A 278 -28.45 6.96 -2.67
N GLU A 279 -28.39 8.26 -2.43
CA GLU A 279 -27.67 8.82 -1.27
C GLU A 279 -26.26 8.22 -1.11
N ALA A 280 -25.56 8.00 -2.24
CA ALA A 280 -24.26 7.39 -2.27
C ALA A 280 -23.16 8.40 -1.94
N GLU A 281 -22.02 7.90 -1.43
CA GLU A 281 -20.88 8.73 -1.06
C GLU A 281 -19.66 8.40 -1.93
N ILE A 282 -18.87 9.45 -2.22
CA ILE A 282 -17.53 9.31 -2.80
C ILE A 282 -16.52 9.81 -1.77
N ILE A 283 -15.56 8.95 -1.42
CA ILE A 283 -14.60 9.20 -0.35
C ILE A 283 -13.19 9.15 -0.92
N GLY A 284 -12.44 10.25 -0.81
CA GLY A 284 -11.01 10.26 -1.09
C GLY A 284 -10.23 9.57 0.05
N VAL A 285 -9.25 8.77 -0.32
CA VAL A 285 -8.38 8.04 0.62
C VAL A 285 -6.93 8.38 0.32
N SER A 286 -6.20 8.83 1.32
CA SER A 286 -4.77 9.18 1.21
C SER A 286 -3.96 8.43 2.25
N ASP A 287 -2.95 7.71 1.78
CA ASP A 287 -1.99 6.98 2.62
C ASP A 287 -2.65 6.02 3.65
N HIS A 288 -2.18 6.02 4.88
CA HIS A 288 -2.71 5.30 6.04
C HIS A 288 -2.19 5.95 7.33
N LEU A 289 -2.72 5.52 8.47
CA LEU A 289 -2.40 6.10 9.78
C LEU A 289 -1.54 5.16 10.62
N ALA A 290 -0.61 5.74 11.39
CA ALA A 290 0.20 5.01 12.37
C ALA A 290 -0.67 4.24 13.36
N THR A 291 -1.80 4.82 13.77
CA THR A 291 -2.76 4.23 14.71
C THR A 291 -3.46 2.97 14.20
N GLU A 292 -3.44 2.72 12.88
CA GLU A 292 -4.06 1.54 12.26
C GLU A 292 -3.09 0.34 12.19
N LEU A 293 -1.77 0.59 12.28
CA LEU A 293 -0.75 -0.45 12.12
C LEU A 293 -0.81 -1.56 13.20
N PRO A 294 -1.07 -1.28 14.48
CA PRO A 294 -1.24 -2.34 15.47
C PRO A 294 -2.36 -3.33 15.09
N THR A 295 -3.51 -2.83 14.63
CA THR A 295 -4.62 -3.69 14.17
C THR A 295 -4.22 -4.50 12.95
N LEU A 296 -3.50 -3.92 12.00
CA LEU A 296 -3.00 -4.61 10.81
C LEU A 296 -2.06 -5.77 11.18
N LEU A 297 -1.10 -5.50 12.09
CA LEU A 297 -0.15 -6.50 12.58
C LEU A 297 -0.86 -7.63 13.33
N GLU A 298 -1.89 -7.34 14.12
CA GLU A 298 -2.72 -8.34 14.78
C GLU A 298 -3.50 -9.21 13.78
N PHE A 299 -4.06 -8.65 12.71
CA PHE A 299 -4.69 -9.42 11.65
C PHE A 299 -3.69 -10.37 10.97
N ALA A 300 -2.47 -9.92 10.73
CA ALA A 300 -1.42 -10.75 10.15
C ALA A 300 -0.95 -11.85 11.13
N ARG A 301 -0.70 -11.50 12.40
CA ARG A 301 -0.35 -12.46 13.46
C ARG A 301 -1.43 -13.52 13.64
N GLY A 302 -2.69 -13.11 13.64
CA GLY A 302 -3.85 -14.00 13.72
C GLY A 302 -4.15 -14.79 12.45
N GLY A 303 -3.36 -14.62 11.38
CA GLY A 303 -3.50 -15.33 10.11
C GLY A 303 -4.70 -14.90 9.26
N LYS A 304 -5.32 -13.76 9.57
CA LYS A 304 -6.38 -13.14 8.76
C LYS A 304 -5.84 -12.41 7.53
N LEU A 305 -4.56 -12.03 7.55
CA LEU A 305 -3.81 -11.49 6.43
C LEU A 305 -2.56 -12.34 6.19
N ARG A 306 -2.46 -12.97 5.03
CA ARG A 306 -1.38 -13.90 4.67
C ARG A 306 -0.85 -13.62 3.28
N PHE A 307 0.45 -13.75 3.12
CA PHE A 307 1.14 -13.72 1.83
C PHE A 307 1.91 -15.04 1.65
N PRO A 308 1.29 -16.06 1.02
CA PRO A 308 1.98 -17.29 0.71
C PRO A 308 3.25 -17.03 -0.13
N PRO A 309 4.33 -17.81 0.03
CA PRO A 309 5.61 -17.57 -0.66
C PRO A 309 5.48 -17.40 -2.17
N GLU A 310 4.56 -18.12 -2.81
CA GLU A 310 4.29 -18.03 -4.25
C GLU A 310 3.69 -16.69 -4.69
N THR A 311 3.20 -15.88 -3.76
CA THR A 311 2.70 -14.52 -4.03
C THR A 311 3.80 -13.48 -4.05
N LEU A 312 5.00 -13.84 -3.57
CA LEU A 312 6.15 -12.95 -3.44
C LEU A 312 7.26 -13.34 -4.42
N ARG A 313 7.84 -12.34 -5.06
CA ARG A 313 9.09 -12.46 -5.79
C ARG A 313 10.19 -11.77 -5.00
N VAL A 314 11.25 -12.49 -4.65
CA VAL A 314 12.42 -11.93 -3.98
C VAL A 314 13.48 -11.57 -5.02
N VAL A 315 14.08 -10.39 -4.87
CA VAL A 315 15.20 -9.87 -5.67
C VAL A 315 16.32 -9.37 -4.76
N ASP A 316 17.54 -9.32 -5.28
CA ASP A 316 18.68 -8.77 -4.53
C ASP A 316 18.64 -7.23 -4.48
N LEU A 317 19.41 -6.64 -3.57
CA LEU A 317 19.70 -5.21 -3.56
C LEU A 317 20.71 -4.89 -4.69
N ASP A 318 20.19 -4.87 -5.90
CA ASP A 318 20.93 -4.65 -7.15
C ASP A 318 20.10 -3.81 -8.11
N ALA A 319 20.69 -2.76 -8.66
CA ALA A 319 20.00 -1.80 -9.51
C ALA A 319 19.38 -2.44 -10.76
N GLY A 320 20.04 -3.44 -11.36
CA GLY A 320 19.50 -4.15 -12.53
C GLY A 320 18.21 -4.89 -12.19
N GLN A 321 18.19 -5.64 -11.07
CA GLN A 321 17.01 -6.39 -10.63
C GLN A 321 15.89 -5.46 -10.15
N VAL A 322 16.22 -4.38 -9.45
CA VAL A 322 15.24 -3.40 -8.97
C VAL A 322 14.58 -2.66 -10.13
N ASN A 323 15.37 -2.18 -11.12
CA ASN A 323 14.81 -1.55 -12.31
C ASN A 323 13.91 -2.50 -13.10
N ALA A 324 14.34 -3.74 -13.32
CA ALA A 324 13.52 -4.74 -14.00
C ALA A 324 12.21 -5.02 -13.26
N ALA A 325 12.22 -4.99 -11.92
CA ALA A 325 11.01 -5.14 -11.12
C ALA A 325 10.09 -3.92 -11.22
N LEU A 326 10.63 -2.70 -11.21
CA LEU A 326 9.87 -1.46 -11.43
C LEU A 326 9.24 -1.41 -12.83
N ASP A 327 9.98 -1.81 -13.87
CA ASP A 327 9.47 -1.87 -15.25
C ASP A 327 8.33 -2.89 -15.37
N ALA A 328 8.45 -4.03 -14.69
CA ALA A 328 7.43 -5.08 -14.69
C ALA A 328 6.10 -4.62 -14.07
N LEU A 329 6.09 -3.62 -13.17
CA LEU A 329 4.86 -3.08 -12.57
C LEU A 329 3.93 -2.42 -13.61
N GLN A 330 4.47 -1.92 -14.73
CA GLN A 330 3.68 -1.33 -15.83
C GLN A 330 2.94 -2.40 -16.63
N HIS A 331 3.31 -3.66 -16.46
CA HIS A 331 2.72 -4.80 -17.13
C HIS A 331 2.01 -5.71 -16.13
N SER A 332 1.16 -6.58 -16.62
CA SER A 332 0.53 -7.57 -15.74
C SER A 332 1.55 -8.58 -15.24
N ILE A 333 1.84 -8.59 -13.95
CA ILE A 333 2.74 -9.54 -13.29
C ILE A 333 1.96 -10.74 -12.72
N ASP A 334 2.59 -11.91 -12.69
CA ASP A 334 1.95 -13.16 -12.21
C ASP A 334 1.99 -13.33 -10.69
N HIS A 335 2.88 -12.60 -10.01
CA HIS A 335 2.98 -12.56 -8.55
C HIS A 335 2.31 -11.28 -7.98
N VAL A 336 2.04 -11.29 -6.69
CA VAL A 336 1.34 -10.14 -6.03
C VAL A 336 2.31 -9.02 -5.72
N ARG A 337 3.51 -9.34 -5.17
CA ARG A 337 4.49 -8.35 -4.73
C ARG A 337 5.93 -8.76 -5.03
N THR A 338 6.79 -7.78 -5.30
CA THR A 338 8.24 -7.96 -5.35
C THR A 338 8.90 -7.34 -4.13
N VAL A 339 9.88 -8.02 -3.55
CA VAL A 339 10.59 -7.61 -2.32
C VAL A 339 12.09 -7.71 -2.54
N ILE A 340 12.80 -6.65 -2.19
CA ILE A 340 14.26 -6.62 -2.14
C ILE A 340 14.71 -7.22 -0.81
N VAL A 341 15.62 -8.19 -0.84
CA VAL A 341 16.25 -8.77 0.34
C VAL A 341 17.77 -8.54 0.22
N PRO A 342 18.33 -7.57 0.97
CA PRO A 342 19.77 -7.35 0.98
C PRO A 342 20.50 -8.60 1.45
N LYS A 343 21.45 -9.12 0.66
CA LYS A 343 22.37 -10.20 1.11
C LYS A 343 23.33 -9.68 2.17
N ALA A 344 23.53 -10.48 3.22
CA ALA A 344 24.45 -10.21 4.32
C ALA A 344 25.89 -10.11 3.83
#